data_0ab0e20e6b4fd9bb80b9c8f66604acac
#
_entry.id   0ab0e20e6b4fd9bb80b9c8f66604acac
#
_cell.length_a   1.000
_cell.length_b   1.000
_cell.length_c   1.000
_cell.angle_alpha   90.00
_cell.angle_beta   90.00
_cell.angle_gamma   90.00
#
_symmetry.space_group_name_H-M   'P 1'
#
loop_
_entity.id
_entity.type
_entity.pdbx_description
1 polymer ?
#
loop_
_entity_poly.entity_id
_entity_poly.type
_entity_poly.pdbx_seq_one_letter_code
_entity_poly.pdbx_strand_id
1 'polypeptide(L)'
;MPESKPKRPGPGRPRDDELAARRRADIVRHAIDEFARRGYAGADLDVIAANAGCSKGTLYNYFASKGELFSASVDNVMFGMVEAAGVKGDGDPLEELATLVHGFLRHFAKHPQHVELLVQERSDFRDRAEPTYYRYRAASRKQWQKRFEQLMDQGRMRRMPPEQAINILGDLLYGTIFLNYFRRRQIDPDKQAAELLDILLGGLLTEQEFRRRK
;
A
#
# COMPACT_ATOMS: atom_id res chain seq x y z
N MET A 1 44.31 -18.22 46.68
CA MET A 1 42.98 -18.23 46.09
C MET A 1 43.00 -17.42 44.84
N PRO A 2 42.80 -17.96 43.62
CA PRO A 2 42.78 -17.18 42.40
C PRO A 2 41.38 -16.65 42.15
N GLU A 3 41.26 -15.34 41.95
CA GLU A 3 40.03 -14.61 41.58
C GLU A 3 39.52 -15.06 40.19
N SER A 4 38.29 -15.50 40.11
CA SER A 4 37.61 -15.80 38.86
C SER A 4 37.19 -14.53 38.12
N LYS A 5 37.77 -14.30 36.92
CA LYS A 5 37.37 -13.23 36.02
C LYS A 5 35.92 -13.42 35.54
N PRO A 6 35.08 -12.38 35.49
CA PRO A 6 33.72 -12.49 34.96
C PRO A 6 33.73 -12.83 33.47
N LYS A 7 32.98 -13.82 33.06
CA LYS A 7 32.73 -14.23 31.67
C LYS A 7 32.03 -13.04 30.93
N ARG A 8 32.68 -12.54 29.88
CA ARG A 8 32.06 -11.57 28.95
C ARG A 8 30.86 -12.22 28.27
N PRO A 9 29.67 -11.58 28.22
CA PRO A 9 28.56 -12.06 27.44
C PRO A 9 28.97 -12.08 25.95
N GLY A 10 28.76 -13.20 25.29
CA GLY A 10 29.05 -13.37 23.87
C GLY A 10 28.07 -12.59 23.00
N PRO A 11 28.50 -12.16 21.80
CA PRO A 11 27.61 -11.48 20.84
C PRO A 11 26.68 -12.51 20.18
N GLY A 12 25.46 -12.66 20.69
CA GLY A 12 24.58 -13.72 20.23
C GLY A 12 23.09 -13.39 20.29
N ARG A 13 22.58 -12.31 19.63
CA ARG A 13 21.16 -12.16 19.38
C ARG A 13 20.69 -11.35 18.16
N PRO A 14 21.48 -10.64 17.37
CA PRO A 14 20.96 -10.00 16.16
C PRO A 14 20.57 -11.00 15.06
N ARG A 15 21.22 -12.18 14.99
CA ARG A 15 20.97 -13.17 13.94
C ARG A 15 19.63 -13.89 14.05
N ASP A 16 19.10 -14.10 15.23
CA ASP A 16 17.82 -14.79 15.43
C ASP A 16 16.63 -13.90 15.03
N ASP A 17 16.67 -12.63 15.37
CA ASP A 17 15.58 -11.68 15.07
C ASP A 17 15.49 -11.38 13.56
N GLU A 18 16.63 -11.26 12.87
CA GLU A 18 16.65 -11.09 11.42
C GLU A 18 16.13 -12.34 10.68
N LEU A 19 16.53 -13.52 11.13
CA LEU A 19 16.07 -14.78 10.55
C LEU A 19 14.55 -14.94 10.75
N ALA A 20 14.06 -14.61 11.94
CA ALA A 20 12.63 -14.63 12.24
C ALA A 20 11.84 -13.63 11.37
N ALA A 21 12.34 -12.40 11.20
CA ALA A 21 11.74 -11.41 10.34
C ALA A 21 11.69 -11.86 8.86
N ARG A 22 12.77 -12.42 8.34
CA ARG A 22 12.82 -13.00 6.99
C ARG A 22 11.81 -14.13 6.82
N ARG A 23 11.75 -15.04 7.77
CA ARG A 23 10.79 -16.16 7.76
C ARG A 23 9.35 -15.65 7.77
N ARG A 24 9.05 -14.65 8.61
CA ARG A 24 7.73 -14.03 8.66
C ARG A 24 7.37 -13.40 7.32
N ALA A 25 8.31 -12.70 6.69
CA ALA A 25 8.11 -12.08 5.38
C ALA A 25 7.89 -13.13 4.27
N ASP A 26 8.62 -14.25 4.30
CA ASP A 26 8.42 -15.34 3.35
C ASP A 26 7.03 -15.97 3.47
N ILE A 27 6.55 -16.22 4.71
CA ILE A 27 5.20 -16.72 4.94
C ILE A 27 4.15 -15.75 4.39
N VAL A 28 4.28 -14.45 4.67
CA VAL A 28 3.35 -13.42 4.17
C VAL A 28 3.33 -13.37 2.64
N ARG A 29 4.49 -13.45 1.99
CA ARG A 29 4.59 -13.43 0.52
C ARG A 29 3.82 -14.61 -0.11
N HIS A 30 4.00 -15.83 0.40
CA HIS A 30 3.27 -16.99 -0.09
C HIS A 30 1.78 -16.99 0.29
N ALA A 31 1.44 -16.35 1.42
CA ALA A 31 0.05 -16.15 1.81
C ALA A 31 -0.68 -15.19 0.86
N ILE A 32 -0.04 -14.11 0.42
CA ILE A 32 -0.60 -13.18 -0.57
C ILE A 32 -1.03 -13.95 -1.83
N ASP A 33 -0.14 -14.77 -2.39
CA ASP A 33 -0.41 -15.55 -3.59
C ASP A 33 -1.54 -16.57 -3.39
N GLU A 34 -1.57 -17.25 -2.26
CA GLU A 34 -2.61 -18.25 -1.97
C GLU A 34 -3.97 -17.60 -1.72
N PHE A 35 -4.03 -16.51 -0.95
CA PHE A 35 -5.26 -15.75 -0.74
C PHE A 35 -5.79 -15.15 -2.05
N ALA A 36 -4.92 -14.57 -2.87
CA ALA A 36 -5.34 -14.02 -4.15
C ALA A 36 -5.93 -15.08 -5.08
N ARG A 37 -5.37 -16.30 -5.06
CA ARG A 37 -5.79 -17.39 -5.95
C ARG A 37 -7.05 -18.10 -5.48
N ARG A 38 -7.22 -18.31 -4.17
CA ARG A 38 -8.28 -19.16 -3.61
C ARG A 38 -9.33 -18.43 -2.78
N GLY A 39 -9.15 -17.13 -2.59
CA GLY A 39 -9.94 -16.36 -1.65
C GLY A 39 -9.58 -16.66 -0.19
N TYR A 40 -10.04 -15.79 0.72
CA TYR A 40 -9.79 -15.98 2.16
C TYR A 40 -10.33 -17.32 2.66
N ALA A 41 -11.57 -17.68 2.34
CA ALA A 41 -12.19 -18.91 2.82
C ALA A 41 -11.47 -20.15 2.30
N GLY A 42 -11.13 -20.20 1.00
CA GLY A 42 -10.56 -21.35 0.31
C GLY A 42 -9.04 -21.51 0.45
N ALA A 43 -8.32 -20.55 0.97
CA ALA A 43 -6.87 -20.60 1.14
C ALA A 43 -6.46 -21.69 2.15
N ASP A 44 -5.41 -22.44 1.80
CA ASP A 44 -4.90 -23.56 2.59
C ASP A 44 -3.57 -23.20 3.26
N LEU A 45 -3.57 -23.22 4.61
CA LEU A 45 -2.40 -22.89 5.41
C LEU A 45 -1.27 -23.95 5.28
N ASP A 46 -1.60 -25.20 4.93
CA ASP A 46 -0.60 -26.22 4.68
C ASP A 46 0.16 -25.94 3.38
N VAL A 47 -0.54 -25.46 2.36
CA VAL A 47 0.08 -25.01 1.09
C VAL A 47 0.96 -23.78 1.32
N ILE A 48 0.48 -22.81 2.10
CA ILE A 48 1.27 -21.61 2.42
C ILE A 48 2.54 -22.01 3.16
N ALA A 49 2.44 -22.85 4.20
CA ALA A 49 3.58 -23.29 4.98
C ALA A 49 4.61 -24.05 4.13
N ALA A 50 4.14 -24.99 3.30
CA ALA A 50 4.99 -25.76 2.41
C ALA A 50 5.76 -24.87 1.42
N ASN A 51 5.07 -23.92 0.79
CA ASN A 51 5.68 -22.97 -0.14
C ASN A 51 6.68 -22.02 0.54
N ALA A 52 6.42 -21.66 1.82
CA ALA A 52 7.35 -20.86 2.63
C ALA A 52 8.50 -21.70 3.23
N GLY A 53 8.58 -23.01 2.93
CA GLY A 53 9.62 -23.90 3.44
C GLY A 53 9.56 -24.10 4.95
N CYS A 54 8.34 -24.16 5.52
CA CYS A 54 8.15 -24.40 6.96
C CYS A 54 6.96 -25.35 7.22
N SER A 55 6.84 -25.82 8.46
CA SER A 55 5.69 -26.59 8.90
C SER A 55 4.51 -25.67 9.24
N LYS A 56 3.27 -26.21 9.21
CA LYS A 56 2.07 -25.50 9.69
C LYS A 56 2.21 -25.04 11.15
N GLY A 57 2.84 -25.86 12.01
CA GLY A 57 3.14 -25.48 13.39
C GLY A 57 4.07 -24.27 13.47
N THR A 58 5.08 -24.21 12.60
CA THR A 58 5.95 -23.03 12.48
C THR A 58 5.16 -21.80 12.04
N LEU A 59 4.25 -21.93 11.05
CA LEU A 59 3.39 -20.83 10.61
C LEU A 59 2.56 -20.27 11.78
N TYR A 60 1.97 -21.15 12.60
CA TYR A 60 1.18 -20.75 13.78
C TYR A 60 2.01 -20.10 14.89
N ASN A 61 3.33 -20.31 14.92
CA ASN A 61 4.20 -19.56 15.83
C ASN A 61 4.37 -18.09 15.43
N TYR A 62 4.14 -17.74 14.15
CA TYR A 62 4.22 -16.37 13.64
C TYR A 62 2.86 -15.68 13.55
N PHE A 63 1.79 -16.45 13.35
CA PHE A 63 0.43 -15.92 13.15
C PHE A 63 -0.56 -16.80 13.89
N ALA A 64 -1.21 -16.23 14.92
CA ALA A 64 -2.11 -16.99 15.79
C ALA A 64 -3.37 -17.51 15.03
N SER A 65 -3.70 -16.96 13.88
CA SER A 65 -4.85 -17.37 13.08
C SER A 65 -4.66 -17.07 11.59
N LYS A 66 -5.49 -17.72 10.75
CA LYS A 66 -5.61 -17.39 9.32
C LYS A 66 -6.00 -15.93 9.09
N GLY A 67 -6.87 -15.37 9.95
CA GLY A 67 -7.28 -13.98 9.88
C GLY A 67 -6.15 -13.01 10.20
N GLU A 68 -5.26 -13.34 11.14
CA GLU A 68 -4.06 -12.54 11.42
C GLU A 68 -3.08 -12.58 10.25
N LEU A 69 -2.84 -13.76 9.68
CA LEU A 69 -2.00 -13.90 8.49
C LEU A 69 -2.56 -13.11 7.30
N PHE A 70 -3.89 -13.18 7.09
CA PHE A 70 -4.55 -12.38 6.05
C PHE A 70 -4.37 -10.88 6.28
N SER A 71 -4.58 -10.40 7.51
CA SER A 71 -4.36 -8.99 7.87
C SER A 71 -2.94 -8.54 7.61
N ALA A 72 -1.95 -9.37 8.01
CA ALA A 72 -0.54 -9.10 7.75
C ALA A 72 -0.22 -9.11 6.24
N SER A 73 -0.94 -9.92 5.45
CA SER A 73 -0.81 -9.94 3.98
C SER A 73 -1.33 -8.64 3.36
N VAL A 74 -2.50 -8.15 3.77
CA VAL A 74 -3.04 -6.86 3.31
C VAL A 74 -2.15 -5.70 3.75
N ASP A 75 -1.66 -5.70 5.00
CA ASP A 75 -0.71 -4.69 5.48
C ASP A 75 0.59 -4.68 4.63
N ASN A 76 1.10 -5.86 4.26
CA ASN A 76 2.29 -5.97 3.41
C ASN A 76 2.05 -5.41 1.99
N VAL A 77 0.88 -5.68 1.41
CA VAL A 77 0.46 -5.10 0.11
C VAL A 77 0.46 -3.57 0.18
N MET A 78 -0.15 -3.01 1.21
CA MET A 78 -0.25 -1.56 1.37
C MET A 78 1.12 -0.92 1.67
N PHE A 79 1.95 -1.57 2.49
CA PHE A 79 3.31 -1.12 2.74
C PHE A 79 4.14 -1.12 1.46
N GLY A 80 4.11 -2.21 0.68
CA GLY A 80 4.81 -2.30 -0.60
C GLY A 80 4.35 -1.26 -1.62
N MET A 81 3.07 -0.87 -1.60
CA MET A 81 2.55 0.24 -2.40
C MET A 81 3.14 1.58 -1.95
N VAL A 82 3.21 1.86 -0.65
CA VAL A 82 3.81 3.10 -0.13
C VAL A 82 5.29 3.20 -0.50
N GLU A 83 6.04 2.11 -0.35
CA GLU A 83 7.45 2.04 -0.76
C GLU A 83 7.61 2.28 -2.26
N ALA A 84 6.77 1.64 -3.09
CA ALA A 84 6.79 1.80 -4.54
C ALA A 84 6.40 3.21 -5.00
N ALA A 85 5.57 3.90 -4.22
CA ALA A 85 5.23 5.30 -4.47
C ALA A 85 6.42 6.24 -4.33
N GLY A 86 7.44 5.88 -3.53
CA GLY A 86 8.73 6.55 -3.49
C GLY A 86 8.73 8.03 -3.03
N VAL A 87 7.67 8.47 -2.35
CA VAL A 87 7.51 9.85 -1.89
C VAL A 87 8.37 10.09 -0.66
N LYS A 88 9.39 10.93 -0.77
CA LYS A 88 10.34 11.22 0.31
C LYS A 88 9.85 12.29 1.28
N GLY A 89 9.11 13.27 0.80
CA GLY A 89 8.50 14.26 1.66
C GLY A 89 9.26 15.58 1.79
N ASP A 90 10.33 15.75 1.03
CA ASP A 90 11.24 16.89 1.05
C ASP A 90 11.34 17.63 -0.29
N GLY A 91 10.64 17.15 -1.32
CA GLY A 91 10.65 17.69 -2.67
C GLY A 91 9.52 18.68 -2.96
N ASP A 92 9.44 19.10 -4.23
CA ASP A 92 8.31 19.89 -4.74
C ASP A 92 7.01 19.09 -4.64
N PRO A 93 5.94 19.63 -4.04
CA PRO A 93 4.72 18.89 -3.82
C PRO A 93 4.03 18.38 -5.09
N LEU A 94 4.16 19.06 -6.24
CA LEU A 94 3.59 18.59 -7.52
C LEU A 94 4.40 17.45 -8.11
N GLU A 95 5.74 17.49 -7.99
CA GLU A 95 6.61 16.40 -8.43
C GLU A 95 6.41 15.15 -7.57
N GLU A 96 6.22 15.33 -6.26
CA GLU A 96 5.91 14.23 -5.36
C GLU A 96 4.52 13.66 -5.59
N LEU A 97 3.53 14.48 -5.96
CA LEU A 97 2.21 14.01 -6.38
C LEU A 97 2.32 13.16 -7.64
N ALA A 98 3.08 13.60 -8.64
CA ALA A 98 3.32 12.82 -9.84
C ALA A 98 4.03 11.49 -9.50
N THR A 99 5.06 11.52 -8.67
CA THR A 99 5.78 10.34 -8.19
C THR A 99 4.83 9.36 -7.48
N LEU A 100 3.94 9.86 -6.61
CA LEU A 100 2.92 9.04 -5.94
C LEU A 100 2.01 8.35 -6.97
N VAL A 101 1.45 9.09 -7.92
CA VAL A 101 0.50 8.55 -8.90
C VAL A 101 1.16 7.48 -9.77
N HIS A 102 2.36 7.76 -10.30
CA HIS A 102 3.13 6.79 -11.08
C HIS A 102 3.48 5.53 -10.27
N GLY A 103 4.03 5.68 -9.08
CA GLY A 103 4.41 4.56 -8.22
C GLY A 103 3.22 3.70 -7.81
N PHE A 104 2.10 4.33 -7.47
CA PHE A 104 0.85 3.65 -7.14
C PHE A 104 0.35 2.78 -8.29
N LEU A 105 0.22 3.34 -9.49
CA LEU A 105 -0.29 2.61 -10.65
C LEU A 105 0.69 1.52 -11.12
N ARG A 106 1.98 1.78 -11.12
CA ARG A 106 3.02 0.77 -11.43
C ARG A 106 2.96 -0.42 -10.46
N HIS A 107 2.79 -0.16 -9.15
CA HIS A 107 2.71 -1.22 -8.15
C HIS A 107 1.55 -2.18 -8.44
N PHE A 108 0.34 -1.66 -8.65
CA PHE A 108 -0.82 -2.50 -8.90
C PHE A 108 -0.87 -3.10 -10.32
N ALA A 109 -0.24 -2.46 -11.31
CA ALA A 109 -0.05 -3.05 -12.63
C ALA A 109 0.91 -4.25 -12.60
N LYS A 110 1.99 -4.14 -11.81
CA LYS A 110 2.96 -5.22 -11.60
C LYS A 110 2.39 -6.37 -10.74
N HIS A 111 1.51 -6.05 -9.81
CA HIS A 111 0.96 -6.98 -8.83
C HIS A 111 -0.57 -6.93 -8.80
N PRO A 112 -1.26 -7.33 -9.89
CA PRO A 112 -2.73 -7.24 -9.97
C PRO A 112 -3.42 -8.09 -8.89
N GLN A 113 -2.79 -9.19 -8.43
CA GLN A 113 -3.27 -10.02 -7.33
C GLN A 113 -3.41 -9.24 -6.01
N HIS A 114 -2.70 -8.14 -5.82
CA HIS A 114 -2.82 -7.31 -4.63
C HIS A 114 -4.20 -6.63 -4.52
N VAL A 115 -4.82 -6.30 -5.67
CA VAL A 115 -6.17 -5.74 -5.69
C VAL A 115 -7.19 -6.75 -5.15
N GLU A 116 -6.99 -8.05 -5.46
CA GLU A 116 -7.86 -9.12 -4.97
C GLU A 116 -7.90 -9.18 -3.42
N LEU A 117 -6.76 -9.02 -2.75
CA LEU A 117 -6.73 -8.99 -1.29
C LEU A 117 -7.52 -7.81 -0.71
N LEU A 118 -7.48 -6.63 -1.36
CA LEU A 118 -8.27 -5.47 -0.94
C LEU A 118 -9.77 -5.72 -1.10
N VAL A 119 -10.18 -6.41 -2.18
CA VAL A 119 -11.58 -6.82 -2.39
C VAL A 119 -12.02 -7.82 -1.32
N GLN A 120 -11.20 -8.85 -1.05
CA GLN A 120 -11.49 -9.87 -0.04
C GLN A 120 -11.55 -9.27 1.36
N GLU A 121 -10.66 -8.35 1.71
CA GLU A 121 -10.73 -7.67 3.01
C GLU A 121 -12.09 -7.03 3.21
N ARG A 122 -12.65 -6.41 2.18
CA ARG A 122 -13.94 -5.75 2.29
C ARG A 122 -15.12 -6.73 2.31
N SER A 123 -15.02 -7.86 1.58
CA SER A 123 -16.10 -8.85 1.50
C SER A 123 -16.15 -9.78 2.71
N ASP A 124 -14.99 -10.26 3.18
CA ASP A 124 -14.90 -11.30 4.21
C ASP A 124 -14.77 -10.73 5.63
N PHE A 125 -14.36 -9.47 5.76
CA PHE A 125 -14.17 -8.79 7.05
C PHE A 125 -15.04 -7.52 7.14
N ARG A 126 -16.34 -7.65 6.84
CA ARG A 126 -17.31 -6.54 6.81
C ARG A 126 -17.45 -5.80 8.14
N ASP A 127 -17.23 -6.52 9.25
CA ASP A 127 -17.34 -5.98 10.60
C ASP A 127 -16.11 -5.17 11.04
N ARG A 128 -15.06 -5.14 10.24
CA ARG A 128 -13.92 -4.24 10.49
C ARG A 128 -14.38 -2.80 10.34
N ALA A 129 -14.26 -2.05 11.42
CA ALA A 129 -14.63 -0.63 11.45
C ALA A 129 -13.85 0.17 10.39
N GLU A 130 -12.61 -0.21 10.11
CA GLU A 130 -11.75 0.50 9.18
C GLU A 130 -10.88 -0.50 8.36
N PRO A 131 -11.16 -0.66 7.05
CA PRO A 131 -10.30 -1.40 6.14
C PRO A 131 -8.87 -0.87 6.11
N THR A 132 -7.91 -1.76 5.84
CA THR A 132 -6.48 -1.43 5.87
C THR A 132 -6.13 -0.26 4.95
N TYR A 133 -6.68 -0.19 3.75
CA TYR A 133 -6.38 0.92 2.83
C TYR A 133 -6.84 2.29 3.37
N TYR A 134 -7.91 2.38 4.16
CA TYR A 134 -8.33 3.63 4.81
C TYR A 134 -7.33 4.06 5.88
N ARG A 135 -6.76 3.12 6.66
CA ARG A 135 -5.72 3.42 7.65
C ARG A 135 -4.47 4.03 6.99
N TYR A 136 -4.01 3.44 5.89
CA TYR A 136 -2.88 3.97 5.12
C TYR A 136 -3.17 5.34 4.51
N ARG A 137 -4.38 5.53 4.00
CA ARG A 137 -4.85 6.81 3.49
C ARG A 137 -4.92 7.88 4.61
N ALA A 138 -5.42 7.52 5.79
CA ALA A 138 -5.48 8.41 6.95
C ALA A 138 -4.07 8.78 7.46
N ALA A 139 -3.13 7.84 7.46
CA ALA A 139 -1.75 8.08 7.89
C ALA A 139 -1.04 9.15 7.03
N SER A 140 -1.27 9.16 5.73
CA SER A 140 -0.67 10.15 4.80
C SER A 140 -1.43 11.48 4.73
N ARG A 141 -2.67 11.54 5.25
CA ARG A 141 -3.59 12.68 5.09
C ARG A 141 -3.01 14.01 5.55
N LYS A 142 -2.44 14.04 6.77
CA LYS A 142 -1.87 15.29 7.34
C LYS A 142 -0.71 15.83 6.52
N GLN A 143 0.10 14.94 5.96
CA GLN A 143 1.23 15.31 5.13
C GLN A 143 0.76 15.95 3.82
N TRP A 144 -0.20 15.32 3.12
CA TRP A 144 -0.76 15.85 1.89
C TRP A 144 -1.57 17.12 2.11
N GLN A 145 -2.27 17.23 3.24
CA GLN A 145 -2.96 18.47 3.62
C GLN A 145 -2.01 19.66 3.66
N LYS A 146 -0.88 19.54 4.38
CA LYS A 146 0.14 20.60 4.45
C LYS A 146 0.71 20.97 3.09
N ARG A 147 0.91 19.98 2.20
CA ARG A 147 1.44 20.21 0.85
C ARG A 147 0.48 20.94 -0.04
N PHE A 148 -0.80 20.59 0.00
CA PHE A 148 -1.82 21.30 -0.75
C PHE A 148 -2.03 22.72 -0.21
N GLU A 149 -2.01 22.93 1.11
CA GLU A 149 -2.02 24.25 1.72
C GLU A 149 -0.82 25.10 1.23
N GLN A 150 0.38 24.53 1.22
CA GLN A 150 1.58 25.18 0.69
C GLN A 150 1.42 25.59 -0.78
N LEU A 151 0.90 24.72 -1.64
CA LEU A 151 0.66 25.02 -3.05
C LEU A 151 -0.37 26.14 -3.23
N MET A 152 -1.41 26.15 -2.41
CA MET A 152 -2.43 27.22 -2.41
C MET A 152 -1.86 28.56 -1.96
N ASP A 153 -1.01 28.58 -0.92
CA ASP A 153 -0.37 29.80 -0.42
C ASP A 153 0.66 30.35 -1.40
N GLN A 154 1.32 29.50 -2.17
CA GLN A 154 2.21 29.88 -3.27
C GLN A 154 1.45 30.30 -4.55
N GLY A 155 0.12 30.23 -4.56
CA GLY A 155 -0.68 30.53 -5.76
C GLY A 155 -0.54 29.50 -6.89
N ARG A 156 0.07 28.35 -6.63
CA ARG A 156 0.27 27.25 -7.60
C ARG A 156 -0.94 26.32 -7.71
N MET A 157 -1.82 26.36 -6.72
CA MET A 157 -3.07 25.61 -6.69
C MET A 157 -4.22 26.55 -6.33
N ARG A 158 -5.39 26.37 -6.95
CA ARG A 158 -6.59 27.12 -6.60
C ARG A 158 -6.97 26.87 -5.14
N ARG A 159 -7.50 27.88 -4.45
CA ARG A 159 -7.97 27.72 -3.07
C ARG A 159 -9.21 26.81 -3.04
N MET A 160 -9.14 25.77 -2.23
CA MET A 160 -10.20 24.81 -1.97
C MET A 160 -9.92 24.09 -0.63
N PRO A 161 -10.89 23.41 0.00
CA PRO A 161 -10.58 22.58 1.15
C PRO A 161 -9.56 21.49 0.79
N PRO A 162 -8.41 21.40 1.45
CA PRO A 162 -7.37 20.40 1.14
C PRO A 162 -7.89 18.97 1.16
N GLU A 163 -8.84 18.70 2.06
CA GLU A 163 -9.50 17.40 2.19
C GLU A 163 -10.25 16.98 0.92
N GLN A 164 -10.85 17.93 0.22
CA GLN A 164 -11.55 17.66 -1.03
C GLN A 164 -10.57 17.14 -2.09
N ALA A 165 -9.40 17.79 -2.22
CA ALA A 165 -8.36 17.35 -3.15
C ALA A 165 -7.84 15.94 -2.80
N ILE A 166 -7.58 15.70 -1.51
CA ILE A 166 -7.11 14.39 -1.01
C ILE A 166 -8.14 13.30 -1.30
N ASN A 167 -9.43 13.58 -1.07
CA ASN A 167 -10.48 12.60 -1.29
C ASN A 167 -10.63 12.28 -2.79
N ILE A 168 -10.72 13.30 -3.64
CA ILE A 168 -10.81 13.12 -5.09
C ILE A 168 -9.62 12.32 -5.63
N LEU A 169 -8.40 12.66 -5.22
CA LEU A 169 -7.21 11.92 -5.63
C LEU A 169 -7.28 10.45 -5.22
N GLY A 170 -7.61 10.19 -3.97
CA GLY A 170 -7.73 8.81 -3.47
C GLY A 170 -8.81 8.02 -4.21
N ASP A 171 -9.98 8.60 -4.39
CA ASP A 171 -11.11 7.95 -5.07
C ASP A 171 -10.78 7.65 -6.54
N LEU A 172 -10.06 8.58 -7.21
CA LEU A 172 -9.59 8.39 -8.57
C LEU A 172 -8.57 7.24 -8.67
N LEU A 173 -7.57 7.21 -7.78
CA LEU A 173 -6.53 6.18 -7.78
C LEU A 173 -7.10 4.79 -7.48
N TYR A 174 -7.87 4.65 -6.41
CA TYR A 174 -8.48 3.37 -6.05
C TYR A 174 -9.51 2.92 -7.09
N GLY A 175 -10.37 3.82 -7.57
CA GLY A 175 -11.31 3.52 -8.64
C GLY A 175 -10.60 3.00 -9.89
N THR A 176 -9.46 3.61 -10.24
CA THR A 176 -8.65 3.21 -11.40
C THR A 176 -8.11 1.78 -11.27
N ILE A 177 -7.47 1.43 -10.14
CA ILE A 177 -6.91 0.08 -9.98
C ILE A 177 -7.99 -1.00 -9.93
N PHE A 178 -9.12 -0.75 -9.27
CA PHE A 178 -10.25 -1.68 -9.25
C PHE A 178 -10.84 -1.88 -10.65
N LEU A 179 -11.05 -0.81 -11.42
CA LEU A 179 -11.55 -0.92 -12.79
C LEU A 179 -10.56 -1.62 -13.72
N ASN A 180 -9.27 -1.36 -13.59
CA ASN A 180 -8.24 -2.07 -14.35
C ASN A 180 -8.27 -3.56 -14.03
N TYR A 181 -8.34 -3.93 -12.75
CA TYR A 181 -8.40 -5.29 -12.28
C TYR A 181 -9.66 -6.02 -12.78
N PHE A 182 -10.86 -5.49 -12.52
CA PHE A 182 -12.12 -6.13 -12.88
C PHE A 182 -12.32 -6.25 -14.39
N ARG A 183 -11.80 -5.29 -15.17
CA ARG A 183 -11.88 -5.32 -16.64
C ARG A 183 -10.68 -6.03 -17.28
N ARG A 184 -9.74 -6.57 -16.51
CA ARG A 184 -8.51 -7.21 -16.98
C ARG A 184 -7.78 -6.35 -18.03
N ARG A 185 -7.73 -5.03 -17.80
CA ARG A 185 -7.10 -4.10 -18.73
C ARG A 185 -5.59 -4.28 -18.72
N GLN A 186 -5.02 -4.47 -19.91
CA GLN A 186 -3.58 -4.33 -20.11
C GLN A 186 -3.30 -2.87 -20.48
N ILE A 187 -2.83 -2.10 -19.52
CA ILE A 187 -2.59 -0.66 -19.67
C ILE A 187 -1.14 -0.39 -19.28
N ASP A 188 -0.51 0.49 -20.05
CA ASP A 188 0.75 1.09 -19.63
C ASP A 188 0.49 1.99 -18.41
N PRO A 189 1.02 1.64 -17.22
CA PRO A 189 0.74 2.39 -16.01
C PRO A 189 1.28 3.81 -16.04
N ASP A 190 2.37 4.05 -16.77
CA ASP A 190 2.97 5.37 -16.87
C ASP A 190 2.17 6.30 -17.77
N LYS A 191 1.68 5.77 -18.89
CA LYS A 191 0.76 6.50 -19.76
C LYS A 191 -0.53 6.83 -19.01
N GLN A 192 -1.10 5.87 -18.29
CA GLN A 192 -2.31 6.11 -17.50
C GLN A 192 -2.09 7.13 -16.38
N ALA A 193 -0.92 7.09 -15.71
CA ALA A 193 -0.57 8.08 -14.69
C ALA A 193 -0.47 9.50 -15.29
N ALA A 194 0.17 9.64 -16.44
CA ALA A 194 0.27 10.93 -17.12
C ALA A 194 -1.10 11.47 -17.54
N GLU A 195 -2.00 10.62 -18.08
CA GLU A 195 -3.37 10.99 -18.45
C GLU A 195 -4.20 11.44 -17.22
N LEU A 196 -4.07 10.72 -16.10
CA LEU A 196 -4.75 11.08 -14.85
C LEU A 196 -4.24 12.41 -14.28
N LEU A 197 -2.92 12.62 -14.30
CA LEU A 197 -2.31 13.87 -13.83
C LEU A 197 -2.69 15.06 -14.72
N ASP A 198 -2.73 14.89 -16.01
CA ASP A 198 -3.15 15.93 -16.96
C ASP A 198 -4.58 16.40 -16.65
N ILE A 199 -5.52 15.46 -16.50
CA ILE A 199 -6.91 15.77 -16.16
C ILE A 199 -7.04 16.35 -14.74
N LEU A 200 -6.32 15.78 -13.76
CA LEU A 200 -6.40 16.23 -12.38
C LEU A 200 -5.84 17.65 -12.19
N LEU A 201 -4.71 17.93 -12.82
CA LEU A 201 -4.01 19.21 -12.67
C LEU A 201 -4.52 20.26 -13.64
N GLY A 202 -4.85 19.89 -14.89
CA GLY A 202 -5.30 20.80 -15.95
C GLY A 202 -6.83 20.98 -15.99
N GLY A 203 -7.60 20.01 -15.50
CA GLY A 203 -9.06 19.98 -15.62
C GLY A 203 -9.53 19.53 -17.01
N LEU A 204 -10.86 19.60 -17.26
CA LEU A 204 -11.51 19.17 -18.51
C LEU A 204 -11.91 20.33 -19.41
N LEU A 205 -11.98 21.54 -18.88
CA LEU A 205 -12.41 22.72 -19.61
C LEU A 205 -11.22 23.51 -20.12
N THR A 206 -11.36 24.10 -21.33
CA THR A 206 -10.42 25.12 -21.76
C THR A 206 -10.47 26.30 -20.80
N GLU A 207 -9.37 27.06 -20.69
CA GLU A 207 -9.33 28.27 -19.86
C GLU A 207 -10.45 29.25 -20.22
N GLN A 208 -10.78 29.38 -21.51
CA GLN A 208 -11.86 30.21 -22.00
C GLN A 208 -13.23 29.77 -21.47
N GLU A 209 -13.54 28.47 -21.53
CA GLU A 209 -14.81 27.93 -21.04
C GLU A 209 -14.91 28.00 -19.51
N PHE A 210 -13.80 27.73 -18.82
CA PHE A 210 -13.72 27.86 -17.36
C PHE A 210 -14.00 29.30 -16.90
N ARG A 211 -13.46 30.30 -17.61
CA ARG A 211 -13.72 31.74 -17.33
C ARG A 211 -15.17 32.16 -17.62
N ARG A 212 -15.83 31.52 -18.59
CA ARG A 212 -17.25 31.83 -18.94
C ARG A 212 -18.24 31.33 -17.87
N ARG A 213 -17.85 30.33 -17.04
CA ARG A 213 -18.71 29.73 -16.01
C ARG A 213 -18.54 30.35 -14.62
N LYS A 214 -17.59 31.28 -14.47
CA LYS A 214 -17.41 32.11 -13.27
C LYS A 214 -18.20 33.39 -13.38
#